data_563d0ebbd6b64da92e934620db928bcc
#
_entry.id   563d0ebbd6b64da92e934620db928bcc
#
_cell.length_a   1.000
_cell.length_b   1.000
_cell.length_c   1.000
_cell.angle_alpha   90.00
_cell.angle_beta   90.00
_cell.angle_gamma   90.00
#
_symmetry.space_group_name_H-M   'P 1'
#
loop_
_entity.id
_entity.type
_entity.pdbx_description
1 polymer ?
#
loop_
_entity_poly.entity_id
_entity_poly.type
_entity_poly.pdbx_seq_one_letter_code
_entity_poly.pdbx_strand_id
1 'polypeptide(L)'
;MPSLVGSEMCIRDRVSINTILISTQHTAEIDGITNEEEIRQKIKEDLWINVVLPATEDLEIKPTSKKTRFLVNPTGKFVVGGPQGDAGLTGRKIIVDTYGGYARHGGGAFSGKDPTKVDRSAAYAARYVAKSIVKAKLAKKAEVQSVSYTHLTLPTKRIV
;
A
#
# COMPACT_ATOMS: atom_id res chain seq x y z
N MET A 1 4.40 6.11 -5.15
CA MET A 1 3.44 5.00 -5.30
C MET A 1 3.98 3.81 -4.54
N PRO A 2 3.33 3.31 -3.51
CA PRO A 2 3.73 2.04 -2.95
C PRO A 2 3.53 0.99 -4.03
N SER A 3 4.61 0.39 -4.50
CA SER A 3 4.51 -0.66 -5.48
C SER A 3 3.92 -1.90 -4.81
N LEU A 4 2.66 -2.14 -5.03
CA LEU A 4 1.98 -3.41 -4.77
C LEU A 4 2.51 -4.56 -5.65
N VAL A 5 3.74 -4.44 -6.14
CA VAL A 5 4.34 -5.35 -7.12
C VAL A 5 4.43 -6.79 -6.60
N GLY A 6 4.45 -7.00 -5.28
CA GLY A 6 4.40 -8.35 -4.72
C GLY A 6 3.03 -9.00 -4.81
N SER A 7 1.94 -8.22 -4.70
CA SER A 7 0.58 -8.74 -4.75
C SER A 7 0.07 -8.95 -6.18
N GLU A 8 0.60 -8.23 -7.16
CA GLU A 8 0.23 -8.41 -8.58
C GLU A 8 0.76 -9.72 -9.17
N MET A 9 1.82 -10.26 -8.60
CA MET A 9 2.36 -11.55 -9.04
C MET A 9 1.61 -12.75 -8.46
N CYS A 10 0.69 -12.53 -7.56
CA CYS A 10 -0.20 -13.55 -7.04
C CYS A 10 -1.53 -13.41 -7.76
N ILE A 11 -1.71 -14.16 -8.81
CA ILE A 11 -2.95 -14.22 -9.59
C ILE A 11 -4.08 -14.70 -8.68
N ARG A 12 -4.76 -13.74 -8.08
CA ARG A 12 -6.13 -13.91 -7.60
C ARG A 12 -7.00 -13.11 -8.54
N ASP A 13 -7.94 -13.75 -9.16
CA ASP A 13 -8.93 -13.07 -9.98
C ASP A 13 -9.68 -12.09 -9.08
N ARG A 14 -9.55 -10.81 -9.38
CA ARG A 14 -10.29 -9.77 -8.68
C ARG A 14 -11.72 -9.81 -9.17
N VAL A 15 -12.67 -9.86 -8.26
CA VAL A 15 -14.09 -9.99 -8.59
C VAL A 15 -14.83 -8.65 -8.51
N SER A 16 -14.41 -7.78 -7.59
CA SER A 16 -15.06 -6.48 -7.40
C SER A 16 -14.18 -5.51 -6.60
N ILE A 17 -14.48 -4.22 -6.73
CA ILE A 17 -13.95 -3.17 -5.85
C ILE A 17 -15.00 -2.89 -4.79
N ASN A 18 -14.75 -3.32 -3.57
CA ASN A 18 -15.66 -3.17 -2.44
C ASN A 18 -15.61 -1.76 -1.85
N THR A 19 -14.40 -1.25 -1.57
CA THR A 19 -14.22 0.02 -0.87
C THR A 19 -13.08 0.81 -1.48
N ILE A 20 -13.31 2.10 -1.68
CA ILE A 20 -12.29 3.10 -2.00
C ILE A 20 -12.30 4.12 -0.87
N LEU A 21 -11.12 4.40 -0.30
CA LEU A 21 -10.94 5.40 0.74
C LEU A 21 -9.89 6.40 0.28
N ILE A 22 -10.25 7.68 0.30
CA ILE A 22 -9.34 8.79 0.01
C ILE A 22 -9.34 9.75 1.20
N SER A 23 -8.14 10.08 1.67
CA SER A 23 -7.92 11.15 2.63
C SER A 23 -7.15 12.26 1.93
N THR A 24 -7.73 13.44 1.87
CA THR A 24 -7.15 14.59 1.18
C THR A 24 -7.32 15.87 1.99
N GLN A 25 -6.26 16.66 2.00
CA GLN A 25 -6.31 17.99 2.61
C GLN A 25 -7.19 18.93 1.78
N HIS A 26 -7.91 19.79 2.44
CA HIS A 26 -8.77 20.82 1.82
C HIS A 26 -8.72 22.12 2.61
N THR A 27 -9.19 23.20 2.00
CA THR A 27 -9.37 24.49 2.67
C THR A 27 -10.51 24.42 3.69
N ALA A 28 -10.51 25.31 4.66
CA ALA A 28 -11.58 25.40 5.66
C ALA A 28 -12.93 25.79 5.03
N GLU A 29 -12.89 26.46 3.88
CA GLU A 29 -14.03 26.93 3.09
C GLU A 29 -13.83 26.56 1.62
N ILE A 30 -14.87 26.11 0.96
CA ILE A 30 -14.87 25.80 -0.47
C ILE A 30 -16.11 26.51 -1.09
N ASP A 31 -15.89 27.47 -1.98
CA ASP A 31 -16.93 28.24 -2.68
C ASP A 31 -17.99 28.87 -1.73
N GLY A 32 -17.55 29.41 -0.61
CA GLY A 32 -18.44 30.01 0.40
C GLY A 32 -19.12 29.01 1.34
N ILE A 33 -18.86 27.71 1.17
CA ILE A 33 -19.42 26.65 2.00
C ILE A 33 -18.46 26.39 3.17
N THR A 34 -18.96 26.50 4.39
CA THR A 34 -18.24 26.21 5.65
C THR A 34 -18.75 24.95 6.36
N ASN A 35 -19.91 24.44 5.92
CA ASN A 35 -20.48 23.22 6.47
C ASN A 35 -19.65 22.00 6.08
N GLU A 36 -19.22 21.24 7.08
CA GLU A 36 -18.32 20.09 6.91
C GLU A 36 -18.90 19.00 6.01
N GLU A 37 -20.19 18.70 6.13
CA GLU A 37 -20.82 17.64 5.37
C GLU A 37 -20.98 18.03 3.90
N GLU A 38 -21.31 19.28 3.63
CA GLU A 38 -21.43 19.82 2.27
C GLU A 38 -20.06 19.88 1.59
N ILE A 39 -19.01 20.33 2.30
CA ILE A 39 -17.63 20.31 1.82
C ILE A 39 -17.21 18.87 1.47
N ARG A 40 -17.48 17.92 2.36
CA ARG A 40 -17.14 16.51 2.14
C ARG A 40 -17.85 15.93 0.93
N GLN A 41 -19.13 16.24 0.76
CA GLN A 41 -19.90 15.78 -0.38
C GLN A 41 -19.35 16.36 -1.69
N LYS A 42 -19.03 17.64 -1.73
CA LYS A 42 -18.43 18.29 -2.90
C LYS A 42 -17.08 17.69 -3.26
N ILE A 43 -16.19 17.49 -2.29
CA ILE A 43 -14.89 16.82 -2.49
C ILE A 43 -15.10 15.39 -2.99
N LYS A 44 -16.09 14.69 -2.46
CA LYS A 44 -16.39 13.31 -2.86
C LYS A 44 -16.83 13.21 -4.32
N GLU A 45 -17.67 14.13 -4.78
CA GLU A 45 -18.12 14.20 -6.18
C GLU A 45 -16.95 14.52 -7.13
N ASP A 46 -16.15 15.51 -6.76
CA ASP A 46 -14.96 15.91 -7.54
C ASP A 46 -13.94 14.78 -7.65
N LEU A 47 -13.61 14.15 -6.54
CA LEU A 47 -12.67 13.01 -6.52
C LEU A 47 -13.19 11.79 -7.29
N TRP A 48 -14.51 11.56 -7.27
CA TRP A 48 -15.08 10.46 -8.04
C TRP A 48 -14.89 10.67 -9.55
N ILE A 49 -15.19 11.86 -10.03
CA ILE A 49 -15.13 12.21 -11.45
C ILE A 49 -13.69 12.35 -11.94
N ASN A 50 -12.86 13.08 -11.21
CA ASN A 50 -11.55 13.50 -11.68
C ASN A 50 -10.40 12.56 -11.25
N VAL A 51 -10.62 11.68 -10.29
CA VAL A 51 -9.59 10.78 -9.77
C VAL A 51 -9.99 9.32 -9.92
N VAL A 52 -11.14 8.92 -9.37
CA VAL A 52 -11.51 7.50 -9.32
C VAL A 52 -11.82 6.96 -10.71
N LEU A 53 -12.65 7.63 -11.49
CA LEU A 53 -13.01 7.18 -12.83
C LEU A 53 -11.79 7.08 -13.76
N PRO A 54 -10.95 8.13 -13.90
CA PRO A 54 -9.77 8.04 -14.76
C PRO A 54 -8.76 6.99 -14.29
N ALA A 55 -8.53 6.89 -12.96
CA ALA A 55 -7.56 5.92 -12.42
C ALA A 55 -8.00 4.45 -12.57
N THR A 56 -9.26 4.22 -12.86
CA THR A 56 -9.84 2.87 -13.02
C THR A 56 -10.29 2.58 -14.45
N GLU A 57 -9.98 3.47 -15.40
CA GLU A 57 -10.43 3.33 -16.79
C GLU A 57 -9.91 2.05 -17.45
N ASP A 58 -8.64 1.73 -17.22
CA ASP A 58 -7.96 0.56 -17.78
C ASP A 58 -8.21 -0.75 -17.01
N LEU A 59 -8.97 -0.70 -15.92
CA LEU A 59 -9.25 -1.89 -15.12
C LEU A 59 -10.40 -2.71 -15.72
N GLU A 60 -10.23 -4.03 -15.74
CA GLU A 60 -11.30 -4.96 -16.12
C GLU A 60 -12.52 -4.84 -15.20
N ILE A 61 -12.25 -4.55 -13.91
CA ILE A 61 -13.28 -4.38 -12.89
C ILE A 61 -13.34 -2.90 -12.51
N LYS A 62 -14.46 -2.27 -12.85
CA LYS A 62 -14.70 -0.85 -12.56
C LYS A 62 -15.48 -0.66 -11.26
N PRO A 63 -15.17 0.38 -10.48
CA PRO A 63 -15.98 0.74 -9.33
C PRO A 63 -17.36 1.21 -9.82
N THR A 64 -18.39 0.87 -9.05
CA THR A 64 -19.75 1.29 -9.34
C THR A 64 -20.30 2.04 -8.13
N SER A 65 -20.85 3.23 -8.35
CA SER A 65 -21.40 4.07 -7.27
C SER A 65 -22.41 3.35 -6.36
N LYS A 66 -23.09 2.33 -6.87
CA LYS A 66 -24.07 1.53 -6.10
C LYS A 66 -23.45 0.39 -5.28
N LYS A 67 -22.31 -0.17 -5.72
CA LYS A 67 -21.70 -1.35 -5.09
C LYS A 67 -20.39 -1.05 -4.36
N THR A 68 -19.69 0.00 -4.78
CA THR A 68 -18.41 0.38 -4.19
C THR A 68 -18.63 1.43 -3.10
N ARG A 69 -18.23 1.12 -1.89
CA ARG A 69 -18.27 2.08 -0.78
C ARG A 69 -17.16 3.10 -0.96
N PHE A 70 -17.53 4.34 -1.27
CA PHE A 70 -16.58 5.43 -1.42
C PHE A 70 -16.55 6.32 -0.17
N LEU A 71 -15.41 6.39 0.48
CA LEU A 71 -15.18 7.15 1.71
C LEU A 71 -14.16 8.26 1.45
N VAL A 72 -14.51 9.48 1.82
CA VAL A 72 -13.63 10.64 1.75
C VAL A 72 -13.55 11.27 3.14
N ASN A 73 -12.33 11.45 3.64
CA ASN A 73 -12.06 12.05 4.96
C ASN A 73 -12.98 11.50 6.06
N PRO A 74 -13.04 10.18 6.29
CA PRO A 74 -14.02 9.59 7.21
C PRO A 74 -13.81 9.98 8.67
N THR A 75 -12.63 10.51 9.01
CA THR A 75 -12.28 10.95 10.37
C THR A 75 -12.63 12.41 10.65
N GLY A 76 -13.19 13.13 9.68
CA GLY A 76 -13.56 14.54 9.80
C GLY A 76 -12.74 15.48 8.93
N LYS A 77 -12.69 16.75 9.31
CA LYS A 77 -11.98 17.80 8.58
C LYS A 77 -10.48 17.51 8.45
N PHE A 78 -9.94 17.73 7.26
CA PHE A 78 -8.51 17.62 7.00
C PHE A 78 -7.98 18.95 6.42
N VAL A 79 -7.97 19.99 7.27
CA VAL A 79 -7.51 21.34 6.88
C VAL A 79 -6.01 21.50 7.15
N VAL A 80 -5.52 20.98 8.26
CA VAL A 80 -4.10 21.03 8.62
C VAL A 80 -3.44 19.71 8.24
N GLY A 81 -2.49 19.76 7.30
CA GLY A 81 -1.75 18.60 6.82
C GLY A 81 -0.25 18.89 6.72
N GLY A 82 0.49 17.91 6.18
CA GLY A 82 1.93 17.99 6.07
C GLY A 82 2.64 18.02 7.43
N PRO A 83 3.88 18.54 7.49
CA PRO A 83 4.69 18.54 8.71
C PRO A 83 4.07 19.28 9.90
N GLN A 84 3.16 20.22 9.63
CA GLN A 84 2.45 20.97 10.67
C GLN A 84 1.40 20.08 11.38
N GLY A 85 0.76 19.18 10.64
CA GLY A 85 -0.21 18.23 11.20
C GLY A 85 0.48 17.05 11.85
N ASP A 86 1.43 16.45 11.13
CA ASP A 86 2.24 15.32 11.61
C ASP A 86 3.55 15.30 10.82
N ALA A 87 4.67 15.53 11.50
CA ALA A 87 5.99 15.47 10.88
C ALA A 87 6.34 14.06 10.36
N GLY A 88 5.72 13.04 10.93
CA GLY A 88 5.95 11.65 10.57
C GLY A 88 7.36 11.16 11.00
N LEU A 89 7.56 9.87 10.87
CA LEU A 89 8.86 9.24 11.06
C LEU A 89 9.07 8.17 9.99
N THR A 90 10.26 8.15 9.41
CA THR A 90 10.65 7.12 8.45
C THR A 90 10.63 5.73 9.07
N GLY A 91 10.12 4.74 8.34
CA GLY A 91 10.10 3.33 8.77
C GLY A 91 9.02 2.99 9.79
N ARG A 92 8.02 3.85 9.99
CA ARG A 92 6.85 3.57 10.85
C ARG A 92 5.63 3.01 10.11
N LYS A 93 5.73 2.81 8.82
CA LYS A 93 4.69 2.21 7.98
C LYS A 93 5.24 1.01 7.19
N ILE A 94 6.04 0.17 7.86
CA ILE A 94 6.81 -0.92 7.23
C ILE A 94 5.95 -1.93 6.48
N ILE A 95 4.73 -2.16 6.89
CA ILE A 95 3.80 -3.05 6.20
C ILE A 95 3.28 -2.40 4.91
N VAL A 96 2.94 -1.10 4.97
CA VAL A 96 2.52 -0.32 3.79
C VAL A 96 3.68 -0.16 2.80
N ASP A 97 4.89 0.05 3.31
CA ASP A 97 6.11 0.22 2.50
C ASP A 97 6.54 -1.07 1.79
N THR A 98 5.99 -2.21 2.18
CA THR A 98 6.32 -3.54 1.63
C THR A 98 5.12 -4.16 0.91
N TYR A 99 4.46 -5.14 1.50
CA TYR A 99 3.46 -5.97 0.81
C TYR A 99 2.03 -5.81 1.36
N GLY A 100 1.76 -4.82 2.20
CA GLY A 100 0.42 -4.52 2.72
C GLY A 100 -0.20 -5.65 3.55
N GLY A 101 0.62 -6.48 4.19
CA GLY A 101 0.18 -7.63 4.97
C GLY A 101 -0.05 -8.91 4.16
N TYR A 102 0.19 -8.90 2.85
CA TYR A 102 0.08 -10.10 2.02
C TYR A 102 1.20 -11.12 2.29
N ALA A 103 2.43 -10.66 2.47
CA ALA A 103 3.57 -11.47 2.92
C ALA A 103 3.90 -11.16 4.39
N ARG A 104 4.56 -12.11 5.04
CA ARG A 104 5.05 -11.92 6.40
C ARG A 104 6.15 -10.88 6.44
N HIS A 105 6.25 -10.17 7.56
CA HIS A 105 7.26 -9.14 7.75
C HIS A 105 8.01 -9.36 9.07
N GLY A 106 9.34 -9.24 9.03
CA GLY A 106 10.20 -9.43 10.20
C GLY A 106 10.29 -8.22 11.15
N GLY A 107 9.71 -7.08 10.78
CA GLY A 107 9.68 -5.86 11.60
C GLY A 107 10.77 -4.86 11.28
N GLY A 108 11.74 -5.17 10.42
CA GLY A 108 12.85 -4.28 10.07
C GLY A 108 12.47 -3.19 9.07
N ALA A 109 12.76 -1.92 9.37
CA ALA A 109 12.67 -0.83 8.42
C ALA A 109 13.87 -0.83 7.47
N PHE A 110 13.71 -0.33 6.24
CA PHE A 110 14.79 -0.28 5.24
C PHE A 110 15.54 1.05 5.22
N SER A 111 14.85 2.13 5.52
CA SER A 111 15.41 3.48 5.47
C SER A 111 16.57 3.66 6.44
N GLY A 112 17.60 4.39 5.99
CA GLY A 112 18.80 4.69 6.80
C GLY A 112 19.74 3.51 7.02
N LYS A 113 19.48 2.36 6.39
CA LYS A 113 20.33 1.16 6.52
C LYS A 113 21.18 0.98 5.27
N ASP A 114 22.46 0.72 5.48
CA ASP A 114 23.41 0.35 4.43
C ASP A 114 23.29 -1.16 4.08
N PRO A 115 23.97 -1.65 3.02
CA PRO A 115 23.88 -3.05 2.60
C PRO A 115 24.36 -4.08 3.63
N THR A 116 25.11 -3.68 4.67
CA THR A 116 25.55 -4.59 5.71
C THR A 116 24.44 -5.00 6.67
N LYS A 117 23.32 -4.27 6.66
CA LYS A 117 22.17 -4.52 7.52
C LYS A 117 21.26 -5.59 6.90
N VAL A 118 21.15 -6.71 7.60
CA VAL A 118 20.39 -7.90 7.16
C VAL A 118 18.91 -7.59 6.90
N ASP A 119 18.28 -6.78 7.73
CA ASP A 119 16.89 -6.38 7.54
C ASP A 119 16.60 -5.85 6.13
N ARG A 120 17.55 -5.14 5.55
CA ARG A 120 17.42 -4.57 4.21
C ARG A 120 17.95 -5.50 3.13
N SER A 121 19.20 -5.92 3.24
CA SER A 121 19.88 -6.73 2.21
C SER A 121 19.23 -8.09 2.04
N ALA A 122 18.87 -8.77 3.12
CA ALA A 122 18.19 -10.06 3.05
C ALA A 122 16.76 -9.94 2.52
N ALA A 123 16.03 -8.87 2.85
CA ALA A 123 14.70 -8.63 2.30
C ALA A 123 14.75 -8.43 0.78
N TYR A 124 15.74 -7.69 0.28
CA TYR A 124 15.92 -7.47 -1.16
C TYR A 124 16.34 -8.75 -1.89
N ALA A 125 17.23 -9.53 -1.29
CA ALA A 125 17.63 -10.82 -1.84
C ALA A 125 16.47 -11.83 -1.86
N ALA A 126 15.70 -11.90 -0.79
CA ALA A 126 14.52 -12.76 -0.72
C ALA A 126 13.47 -12.38 -1.78
N ARG A 127 13.25 -11.08 -2.00
CA ARG A 127 12.38 -10.60 -3.07
C ARG A 127 12.90 -11.01 -4.46
N TYR A 128 14.20 -10.85 -4.70
CA TYR A 128 14.79 -11.24 -5.98
C TYR A 128 14.56 -12.73 -6.26
N VAL A 129 14.79 -13.58 -5.26
CA VAL A 129 14.56 -15.03 -5.39
C VAL A 129 13.08 -15.34 -5.64
N ALA A 130 12.18 -14.79 -4.84
CA ALA A 130 10.74 -15.02 -5.01
C ALA A 130 10.24 -14.59 -6.39
N LYS A 131 10.66 -13.43 -6.88
CA LYS A 131 10.35 -12.95 -8.24
C LYS A 131 10.90 -13.87 -9.32
N SER A 132 12.12 -14.36 -9.17
CA SER A 132 12.76 -15.25 -10.13
C SER A 132 12.02 -16.59 -10.25
N ILE A 133 11.59 -17.16 -9.12
CA ILE A 133 10.79 -18.39 -9.09
C ILE A 133 9.48 -18.22 -9.87
N VAL A 134 8.75 -17.12 -9.60
CA VAL A 134 7.48 -16.87 -10.28
C VAL A 134 7.67 -16.54 -11.75
N LYS A 135 8.70 -15.73 -12.09
CA LYS A 135 9.02 -15.40 -13.50
C LYS A 135 9.43 -16.62 -14.31
N ALA A 136 10.15 -17.55 -13.69
CA ALA A 136 10.51 -18.84 -14.30
C ALA A 136 9.33 -19.82 -14.42
N LYS A 137 8.13 -19.42 -13.98
CA LYS A 137 6.91 -20.26 -13.94
C LYS A 137 7.04 -21.55 -13.12
N LEU A 138 7.99 -21.59 -12.18
CA LEU A 138 8.16 -22.73 -11.26
C LEU A 138 7.07 -22.78 -10.20
N ALA A 139 6.51 -21.62 -9.85
CA ALA A 139 5.37 -21.50 -8.96
C ALA A 139 4.49 -20.32 -9.36
N LYS A 140 3.20 -20.37 -9.03
CA LYS A 140 2.26 -19.23 -9.23
C LYS A 140 2.49 -18.13 -8.21
N LYS A 141 2.99 -18.46 -7.02
CA LYS A 141 3.41 -17.52 -5.99
C LYS A 141 4.54 -18.12 -5.17
N ALA A 142 5.38 -17.28 -4.59
CA ALA A 142 6.47 -17.68 -3.72
C ALA A 142 6.62 -16.68 -2.56
N GLU A 143 6.88 -17.21 -1.38
CA GLU A 143 7.30 -16.44 -0.21
C GLU A 143 8.65 -17.00 0.26
N VAL A 144 9.62 -16.12 0.48
CA VAL A 144 10.96 -16.50 0.89
C VAL A 144 11.26 -15.80 2.22
N GLN A 145 11.66 -16.59 3.21
CA GLN A 145 12.12 -16.09 4.50
C GLN A 145 13.62 -16.28 4.62
N SER A 146 14.33 -15.21 4.92
CA SER A 146 15.75 -15.26 5.32
C SER A 146 15.83 -15.10 6.83
N VAL A 147 16.57 -16.00 7.47
CA VAL A 147 16.83 -15.96 8.92
C VAL A 147 18.33 -15.88 9.14
N SER A 148 18.78 -14.91 9.92
CA SER A 148 20.18 -14.71 10.27
C SER A 148 20.38 -14.89 11.76
N TYR A 149 21.34 -15.74 12.13
CA TYR A 149 21.76 -15.94 13.50
C TYR A 149 23.23 -15.56 13.65
N THR A 150 23.62 -15.11 14.83
CA THR A 150 25.00 -14.76 15.15
C THR A 150 25.91 -15.98 15.38
N HIS A 151 25.33 -17.18 15.37
CA HIS A 151 26.08 -18.43 15.50
C HIS A 151 26.06 -19.22 14.20
N LEU A 152 27.13 -19.97 13.94
CA LEU A 152 27.29 -20.86 12.80
C LEU A 152 26.27 -22.00 12.85
N THR A 153 25.06 -21.72 12.38
CA THR A 153 24.06 -22.74 12.07
C THR A 153 23.69 -22.63 10.60
N LEU A 154 23.53 -23.77 9.98
CA LEU A 154 23.17 -23.87 8.58
C LEU A 154 21.88 -23.08 8.33
N PRO A 155 21.82 -22.28 7.27
CA PRO A 155 20.60 -21.53 6.93
C PRO A 155 19.44 -22.50 6.67
N THR A 156 18.43 -22.44 7.51
CA THR A 156 17.21 -23.21 7.29
C THR A 156 16.39 -22.54 6.20
N LYS A 157 16.41 -23.09 5.02
CA LYS A 157 15.53 -22.66 3.92
C LYS A 157 14.21 -23.37 4.03
N ARG A 158 13.13 -22.63 4.20
CA ARG A 158 11.80 -23.16 3.98
C ARG A 158 11.18 -22.43 2.77
N ILE A 159 11.03 -23.17 1.69
CA ILE A 159 10.26 -22.73 0.51
C ILE A 159 8.88 -23.35 0.65
N VAL A 160 7.86 -22.53 0.75
CA VAL A 160 6.45 -22.95 0.80
C VAL A 160 5.71 -22.34 -0.35
#